data_62876d0add9fec087124049aac215155
#
_entry.id   62876d0add9fec087124049aac215155
#
_cell.length_a   1.000
_cell.length_b   1.000
_cell.length_c   1.000
_cell.angle_alpha   90.00
_cell.angle_beta   90.00
_cell.angle_gamma   90.00
#
_symmetry.space_group_name_H-M   'P 1'
#
loop_
_entity.id
_entity.type
_entity.pdbx_description
1 polymer ?
#
loop_
_entity_poly.entity_id
_entity_poly.type
_entity_poly.pdbx_seq_one_letter_code
_entity_poly.pdbx_strand_id
1 'polypeptide(L)'
;MSARRQRQMCIRDSSNNMKLSRKEKSAYWMPYTDNRWFKSNPKLLESAKGMYYKTSDGKKILDGVAGLWCVNAGHCRSRIVNAVKAQVEKMDYGLSFQMGHKLAFEFAEKLVNILPNEINHTFFSNSGSEAVDSALKVALAYFKAKGQHSKTKFIGRSRGYHGSGFGGTSVGGIIANRSQFGNLLNGVIHLPHTHMPEKNSFSWGQPKYGIEKAEALNEIIDFHGKDTIAAVIVEPIAGSTGVLVPPLGYLEKLREICSKNCLLYTSDAADEHSC
;
A
#
# COMPACT_ATOMS: atom_id res chain seq x y z
N MET A 1 -33.92 -20.85 3.09
CA MET A 1 -34.41 -19.45 2.94
C MET A 1 -34.81 -19.25 1.49
N SER A 2 -36.00 -18.74 1.23
CA SER A 2 -36.54 -18.68 -0.14
C SER A 2 -35.84 -17.59 -0.97
N ALA A 3 -35.66 -17.85 -2.26
CA ALA A 3 -35.07 -16.92 -3.25
C ALA A 3 -35.74 -15.52 -3.29
N ARG A 4 -36.97 -15.41 -2.79
CA ARG A 4 -37.69 -14.14 -2.63
C ARG A 4 -37.07 -13.23 -1.55
N ARG A 5 -36.50 -13.78 -0.47
CA ARG A 5 -35.84 -12.98 0.59
C ARG A 5 -34.45 -12.49 0.14
N GLN A 6 -33.76 -13.23 -0.70
CA GLN A 6 -32.46 -12.78 -1.28
C GLN A 6 -32.65 -11.64 -2.29
N ARG A 7 -33.70 -11.68 -3.13
CA ARG A 7 -34.00 -10.57 -4.06
C ARG A 7 -34.45 -9.28 -3.36
N GLN A 8 -35.11 -9.36 -2.20
CA GLN A 8 -35.48 -8.17 -1.43
C GLN A 8 -34.32 -7.52 -0.69
N MET A 9 -33.18 -8.20 -0.53
CA MET A 9 -31.97 -7.61 0.06
C MET A 9 -31.16 -6.76 -0.92
N CYS A 10 -31.34 -6.97 -2.23
CA CYS A 10 -30.57 -6.28 -3.28
C CYS A 10 -31.26 -5.07 -3.93
N ILE A 11 -32.56 -4.85 -3.68
CA ILE A 11 -33.32 -3.72 -4.28
C ILE A 11 -34.10 -3.02 -3.15
N ARG A 12 -33.41 -2.19 -2.38
CA ARG A 12 -34.06 -1.10 -1.65
C ARG A 12 -33.94 0.16 -2.48
N ASP A 13 -35.10 0.67 -2.90
CA ASP A 13 -35.23 1.90 -3.66
C ASP A 13 -34.42 3.06 -3.11
N SER A 14 -33.77 3.74 -4.03
CA SER A 14 -32.77 4.80 -3.83
C SER A 14 -33.39 6.17 -3.52
N SER A 15 -34.53 6.27 -2.87
CA SER A 15 -35.24 7.54 -2.64
C SER A 15 -35.50 7.95 -1.19
N ASN A 16 -34.96 7.21 -0.20
CA ASN A 16 -35.06 7.61 1.20
C ASN A 16 -33.68 7.97 1.74
N ASN A 17 -33.50 9.16 2.32
CA ASN A 17 -32.36 9.57 3.13
C ASN A 17 -31.72 8.37 3.82
N MET A 18 -30.52 7.94 3.37
CA MET A 18 -29.82 6.78 3.90
C MET A 18 -29.40 7.02 5.35
N LYS A 19 -30.34 6.87 6.26
CA LYS A 19 -30.04 6.87 7.70
C LYS A 19 -29.72 5.45 8.12
N LEU A 20 -28.51 5.23 8.62
CA LEU A 20 -28.12 3.95 9.19
C LEU A 20 -28.97 3.63 10.43
N SER A 21 -29.56 2.45 10.48
CA SER A 21 -30.21 1.92 11.68
C SER A 21 -29.20 1.72 12.81
N ARG A 22 -29.68 1.60 14.05
CA ARG A 22 -28.81 1.30 15.20
C ARG A 22 -28.04 -0.03 14.99
N LYS A 23 -28.67 -1.04 14.40
CA LYS A 23 -28.06 -2.34 14.12
C LYS A 23 -26.96 -2.25 13.07
N GLU A 24 -27.19 -1.52 11.97
CA GLU A 24 -26.17 -1.29 10.93
C GLU A 24 -24.96 -0.55 11.49
N LYS A 25 -25.18 0.52 12.27
CA LYS A 25 -24.10 1.25 12.93
C LYS A 25 -23.28 0.36 13.88
N SER A 26 -23.94 -0.53 14.60
CA SER A 26 -23.29 -1.43 15.56
C SER A 26 -22.49 -2.53 14.87
N ALA A 27 -23.02 -3.10 13.79
CA ALA A 27 -22.45 -4.28 13.14
C ALA A 27 -21.14 -4.01 12.37
N TYR A 28 -20.94 -2.80 11.88
CA TYR A 28 -19.76 -2.47 11.09
C TYR A 28 -18.65 -1.83 11.94
N TRP A 29 -17.53 -2.50 12.07
CA TRP A 29 -16.33 -1.96 12.66
C TRP A 29 -15.43 -1.37 11.56
N MET A 30 -15.40 -0.06 11.47
CA MET A 30 -14.63 0.66 10.46
C MET A 30 -13.15 0.67 10.84
N PRO A 31 -12.25 0.29 9.91
CA PRO A 31 -10.81 0.36 10.14
C PRO A 31 -10.33 1.82 10.19
N TYR A 32 -9.26 2.08 10.91
CA TYR A 32 -8.58 3.39 11.01
C TYR A 32 -9.52 4.57 11.32
N THR A 33 -10.60 4.32 12.03
CA THR A 33 -11.65 5.29 12.29
C THR A 33 -12.03 5.29 13.77
N ASP A 34 -12.20 6.46 14.37
CA ASP A 34 -12.91 6.57 15.66
C ASP A 34 -14.38 6.20 15.43
N ASN A 35 -14.69 4.94 15.65
CA ASN A 35 -16.00 4.37 15.38
C ASN A 35 -17.12 5.02 16.22
N ARG A 36 -16.84 5.44 17.47
CA ARG A 36 -17.84 6.06 18.32
C ARG A 36 -18.24 7.42 17.77
N TRP A 37 -17.23 8.25 17.48
CA TRP A 37 -17.45 9.58 16.91
C TRP A 37 -18.12 9.50 15.52
N PHE A 38 -17.59 8.69 14.61
CA PHE A 38 -18.15 8.56 13.27
C PHE A 38 -19.60 8.08 13.28
N LYS A 39 -19.93 7.06 14.09
CA LYS A 39 -21.26 6.48 14.15
C LYS A 39 -22.30 7.40 14.80
N SER A 40 -21.87 8.39 15.59
CA SER A 40 -22.77 9.45 16.10
C SER A 40 -23.16 10.46 15.00
N ASN A 41 -22.23 10.76 14.07
CA ASN A 41 -22.42 11.71 12.98
C ASN A 41 -21.89 11.14 11.64
N PRO A 42 -22.54 10.10 11.09
CA PRO A 42 -22.01 9.41 9.91
C PRO A 42 -22.09 10.30 8.67
N LYS A 43 -20.96 10.44 7.98
CA LYS A 43 -20.88 11.03 6.64
C LYS A 43 -20.92 9.88 5.63
N LEU A 44 -22.05 9.71 4.97
CA LEU A 44 -22.25 8.63 4.02
C LEU A 44 -22.08 9.13 2.59
N LEU A 45 -21.33 8.39 1.79
CA LEU A 45 -21.21 8.61 0.36
C LEU A 45 -22.28 7.80 -0.36
N GLU A 46 -23.01 8.42 -1.26
CA GLU A 46 -24.09 7.82 -2.04
C GLU A 46 -23.62 7.41 -3.44
N SER A 47 -22.84 8.27 -4.07
CA SER A 47 -22.34 8.06 -5.42
C SER A 47 -21.04 8.83 -5.67
N ALA A 48 -20.38 8.50 -6.77
CA ALA A 48 -19.19 9.21 -7.21
C ALA A 48 -19.13 9.30 -8.75
N LYS A 49 -18.54 10.38 -9.27
CA LYS A 49 -18.30 10.56 -10.71
C LYS A 49 -17.15 11.53 -10.95
N GLY A 50 -16.19 11.12 -11.79
CA GLY A 50 -15.01 11.94 -12.08
C GLY A 50 -14.18 12.17 -10.82
N MET A 51 -14.05 13.40 -10.37
CA MET A 51 -13.30 13.78 -9.17
C MET A 51 -14.21 14.09 -7.96
N TYR A 52 -15.47 13.70 -7.98
CA TYR A 52 -16.42 14.11 -6.95
C TYR A 52 -17.20 12.94 -6.37
N TYR A 53 -17.37 13.00 -5.05
CA TYR A 53 -18.39 12.24 -4.32
C TYR A 53 -19.66 13.06 -4.18
N LYS A 54 -20.79 12.36 -4.08
CA LYS A 54 -22.06 12.89 -3.60
C LYS A 54 -22.40 12.19 -2.28
N THR A 55 -22.69 12.97 -1.26
CA THR A 55 -23.10 12.47 0.04
C THR A 55 -24.59 12.19 0.09
N SER A 56 -25.04 11.40 1.07
CA SER A 56 -26.45 11.07 1.29
C SER A 56 -27.31 12.30 1.65
N ASP A 57 -26.71 13.39 2.12
CA ASP A 57 -27.37 14.69 2.34
C ASP A 57 -27.30 15.63 1.11
N GLY A 58 -26.87 15.10 -0.05
CA GLY A 58 -26.87 15.79 -1.34
C GLY A 58 -25.66 16.68 -1.62
N LYS A 59 -24.71 16.79 -0.70
CA LYS A 59 -23.51 17.61 -0.90
C LYS A 59 -22.55 16.98 -1.91
N LYS A 60 -21.92 17.82 -2.71
CA LYS A 60 -20.84 17.45 -3.63
C LYS A 60 -19.49 17.74 -2.95
N ILE A 61 -18.64 16.70 -2.85
CA ILE A 61 -17.32 16.79 -2.23
C ILE A 61 -16.26 16.47 -3.28
N LEU A 62 -15.25 17.34 -3.42
CA LEU A 62 -14.09 17.07 -4.23
C LEU A 62 -13.24 15.98 -3.56
N ASP A 63 -12.92 14.95 -4.32
CA ASP A 63 -11.99 13.90 -3.90
C ASP A 63 -10.56 14.29 -4.29
N GLY A 64 -9.86 14.94 -3.38
CA GLY A 64 -8.49 15.38 -3.58
C GLY A 64 -7.42 14.31 -3.35
N VAL A 65 -7.85 13.09 -2.99
CA VAL A 65 -6.93 11.98 -2.68
C VAL A 65 -7.21 10.71 -3.51
N ALA A 66 -7.97 10.86 -4.61
CA ALA A 66 -8.30 9.76 -5.52
C ALA A 66 -8.82 8.49 -4.82
N GLY A 67 -9.75 8.65 -3.86
CA GLY A 67 -10.28 7.54 -3.06
C GLY A 67 -9.21 6.85 -2.22
N LEU A 68 -8.29 7.59 -1.67
CA LEU A 68 -7.08 7.10 -0.99
C LEU A 68 -6.18 6.30 -1.96
N TRP A 69 -5.84 6.95 -3.10
CA TRP A 69 -4.98 6.47 -4.19
C TRP A 69 -5.50 5.26 -4.99
N CYS A 70 -6.77 4.91 -4.83
CA CYS A 70 -7.36 3.74 -5.48
C CYS A 70 -8.08 4.05 -6.81
N VAL A 71 -8.39 5.32 -7.09
CA VAL A 71 -9.17 5.74 -8.28
C VAL A 71 -8.49 6.86 -9.07
N ASN A 72 -7.21 6.73 -9.33
CA ASN A 72 -6.39 7.74 -10.01
C ASN A 72 -6.93 8.15 -11.39
N ALA A 73 -7.61 7.23 -12.10
CA ALA A 73 -8.30 7.53 -13.34
C ALA A 73 -9.60 8.34 -13.16
N GLY A 74 -10.05 8.53 -11.92
CA GLY A 74 -11.34 9.13 -11.55
C GLY A 74 -12.46 8.11 -11.43
N HIS A 75 -13.48 8.49 -10.64
CA HIS A 75 -14.61 7.63 -10.31
C HIS A 75 -15.50 7.32 -11.52
N CYS A 76 -15.98 6.09 -11.58
CA CYS A 76 -17.02 5.62 -12.51
C CYS A 76 -16.73 5.94 -13.97
N ARG A 77 -15.48 5.77 -14.39
CA ARG A 77 -15.10 5.90 -15.81
C ARG A 77 -15.80 4.83 -16.64
N SER A 78 -16.60 5.25 -17.61
CA SER A 78 -17.45 4.35 -18.40
C SER A 78 -16.67 3.22 -19.07
N ARG A 79 -15.47 3.49 -19.59
CA ARG A 79 -14.62 2.46 -20.20
C ARG A 79 -14.23 1.36 -19.19
N ILE A 80 -13.85 1.75 -17.96
CA ILE A 80 -13.50 0.80 -16.89
C ILE A 80 -14.74 0.04 -16.42
N VAL A 81 -15.82 0.75 -16.14
CA VAL A 81 -17.08 0.14 -15.69
C VAL A 81 -17.60 -0.89 -16.69
N ASN A 82 -17.60 -0.56 -18.00
CA ASN A 82 -18.07 -1.48 -19.02
C ASN A 82 -17.17 -2.70 -19.17
N ALA A 83 -15.85 -2.53 -19.07
CA ALA A 83 -14.92 -3.66 -19.10
C ALA A 83 -15.12 -4.62 -17.91
N VAL A 84 -15.31 -4.07 -16.70
CA VAL A 84 -15.60 -4.87 -15.49
C VAL A 84 -16.93 -5.61 -15.65
N LYS A 85 -18.00 -4.94 -16.09
CA LYS A 85 -19.30 -5.57 -16.32
C LYS A 85 -19.21 -6.74 -17.31
N ALA A 86 -18.59 -6.51 -18.46
CA ALA A 86 -18.45 -7.55 -19.47
C ALA A 86 -17.63 -8.75 -18.97
N GLN A 87 -16.62 -8.51 -18.15
CA GLN A 87 -15.82 -9.59 -17.58
C GLN A 87 -16.57 -10.38 -16.52
N VAL A 88 -17.29 -9.72 -15.62
CA VAL A 88 -18.09 -10.38 -14.58
C VAL A 88 -19.24 -11.20 -15.18
N GLU A 89 -19.87 -10.71 -16.26
CA GLU A 89 -20.88 -11.48 -17.02
C GLU A 89 -20.30 -12.73 -17.68
N LYS A 90 -19.04 -12.68 -18.13
CA LYS A 90 -18.36 -13.80 -18.77
C LYS A 90 -17.78 -14.78 -17.75
N MET A 91 -17.12 -14.30 -16.73
CA MET A 91 -16.50 -15.06 -15.66
C MET A 91 -16.12 -14.12 -14.52
N ASP A 92 -16.77 -14.27 -13.39
CA ASP A 92 -16.61 -13.50 -12.17
C ASP A 92 -15.35 -13.91 -11.36
N TYR A 93 -15.05 -15.21 -11.37
CA TYR A 93 -13.90 -15.78 -10.65
C TYR A 93 -13.22 -16.86 -11.47
N GLY A 94 -11.90 -16.79 -11.59
CA GLY A 94 -11.05 -17.83 -12.20
C GLY A 94 -10.15 -18.45 -11.14
N LEU A 95 -10.22 -19.77 -10.98
CA LEU A 95 -9.34 -20.51 -10.09
C LEU A 95 -7.88 -20.34 -10.54
N SER A 96 -7.01 -19.86 -9.64
CA SER A 96 -5.57 -19.69 -9.91
C SER A 96 -4.71 -20.87 -9.43
N PHE A 97 -5.33 -21.91 -8.89
CA PHE A 97 -4.64 -23.10 -8.40
C PHE A 97 -4.60 -24.16 -9.51
N GLN A 98 -3.45 -24.32 -10.16
CA GLN A 98 -3.21 -25.19 -11.33
C GLN A 98 -4.05 -24.87 -12.57
N MET A 99 -4.77 -23.75 -12.56
CA MET A 99 -5.50 -23.18 -13.67
C MET A 99 -5.14 -21.71 -13.80
N GLY A 100 -5.41 -21.10 -14.92
CA GLY A 100 -5.08 -19.70 -15.19
C GLY A 100 -6.17 -18.99 -15.96
N HIS A 101 -6.18 -17.67 -15.83
CA HIS A 101 -7.03 -16.79 -16.59
C HIS A 101 -6.19 -15.93 -17.53
N LYS A 102 -6.54 -15.91 -18.81
CA LYS A 102 -5.75 -15.22 -19.86
C LYS A 102 -5.47 -13.75 -19.54
N LEU A 103 -6.44 -13.04 -18.96
CA LEU A 103 -6.26 -11.62 -18.61
C LEU A 103 -5.15 -11.40 -17.57
N ALA A 104 -4.91 -12.35 -16.67
CA ALA A 104 -3.82 -12.22 -15.69
C ALA A 104 -2.46 -12.23 -16.39
N PHE A 105 -2.28 -13.11 -17.37
CA PHE A 105 -1.05 -13.18 -18.17
C PHE A 105 -0.86 -11.94 -19.04
N GLU A 106 -1.91 -11.50 -19.73
CA GLU A 106 -1.89 -10.28 -20.56
C GLU A 106 -1.59 -9.03 -19.71
N PHE A 107 -2.12 -8.97 -18.49
CA PHE A 107 -1.86 -7.87 -17.59
C PHE A 107 -0.43 -7.92 -17.04
N ALA A 108 0.07 -9.09 -16.66
CA ALA A 108 1.45 -9.26 -16.23
C ALA A 108 2.43 -8.82 -17.33
N GLU A 109 2.21 -9.24 -18.58
CA GLU A 109 3.01 -8.82 -19.74
C GLU A 109 3.01 -7.30 -19.92
N LYS A 110 1.84 -6.65 -19.84
CA LYS A 110 1.75 -5.20 -19.92
C LYS A 110 2.50 -4.48 -18.81
N LEU A 111 2.46 -5.02 -17.60
CA LEU A 111 3.19 -4.44 -16.45
C LEU A 111 4.71 -4.55 -16.66
N VAL A 112 5.24 -5.72 -16.99
CA VAL A 112 6.69 -5.87 -17.16
C VAL A 112 7.23 -5.02 -18.31
N ASN A 113 6.41 -4.76 -19.36
CA ASN A 113 6.81 -3.91 -20.47
C ASN A 113 6.97 -2.41 -20.12
N ILE A 114 6.46 -1.96 -18.98
CA ILE A 114 6.62 -0.57 -18.49
C ILE A 114 7.56 -0.46 -17.28
N LEU A 115 8.04 -1.60 -16.78
CA LEU A 115 8.99 -1.65 -15.66
C LEU A 115 10.45 -1.68 -16.17
N PRO A 116 11.44 -1.39 -15.31
CA PRO A 116 12.85 -1.61 -15.64
C PRO A 116 13.10 -3.06 -16.11
N ASN A 117 14.01 -3.24 -17.06
CA ASN A 117 14.24 -4.54 -17.73
C ASN A 117 14.60 -5.69 -16.78
N GLU A 118 15.12 -5.38 -15.61
CA GLU A 118 15.45 -6.37 -14.57
C GLU A 118 14.22 -6.92 -13.86
N ILE A 119 13.07 -6.22 -13.94
CA ILE A 119 11.80 -6.61 -13.31
C ILE A 119 10.91 -7.22 -14.38
N ASN A 120 11.01 -8.54 -14.54
CA ASN A 120 10.37 -9.30 -15.63
C ASN A 120 9.36 -10.36 -15.17
N HIS A 121 8.97 -10.33 -13.89
CA HIS A 121 7.97 -11.20 -13.31
C HIS A 121 7.01 -10.39 -12.43
N THR A 122 5.73 -10.77 -12.45
CA THR A 122 4.68 -10.14 -11.66
C THR A 122 4.02 -11.17 -10.75
N PHE A 123 3.90 -10.83 -9.47
CA PHE A 123 3.13 -11.58 -8.49
C PHE A 123 1.94 -10.74 -8.03
N PHE A 124 0.73 -11.20 -8.32
CA PHE A 124 -0.49 -10.49 -7.93
C PHE A 124 -0.94 -10.85 -6.52
N SER A 125 -1.41 -9.87 -5.79
CA SER A 125 -2.01 -10.00 -4.45
C SER A 125 -3.31 -9.19 -4.35
N ASN A 126 -4.07 -9.38 -3.28
CA ASN A 126 -5.35 -8.68 -3.10
C ASN A 126 -5.20 -7.30 -2.44
N SER A 127 -4.03 -7.00 -1.88
CA SER A 127 -3.75 -5.72 -1.24
C SER A 127 -2.25 -5.45 -1.17
N GLY A 128 -1.83 -4.19 -1.00
CA GLY A 128 -0.45 -3.84 -0.72
C GLY A 128 0.10 -4.51 0.55
N SER A 129 -0.73 -4.66 1.58
CA SER A 129 -0.35 -5.38 2.82
C SER A 129 0.04 -6.84 2.55
N GLU A 130 -0.73 -7.53 1.71
CA GLU A 130 -0.42 -8.91 1.30
C GLU A 130 0.82 -8.96 0.39
N ALA A 131 0.98 -7.96 -0.50
CA ALA A 131 2.15 -7.84 -1.36
C ALA A 131 3.44 -7.70 -0.52
N VAL A 132 3.45 -6.80 0.46
CA VAL A 132 4.60 -6.59 1.35
C VAL A 132 4.91 -7.85 2.17
N ASP A 133 3.93 -8.44 2.84
CA ASP A 133 4.14 -9.67 3.62
C ASP A 133 4.67 -10.82 2.74
N SER A 134 4.21 -10.89 1.49
CA SER A 134 4.71 -11.86 0.50
C SER A 134 6.14 -11.54 0.06
N ALA A 135 6.46 -10.27 -0.20
CA ALA A 135 7.80 -9.85 -0.59
C ALA A 135 8.84 -10.16 0.50
N LEU A 136 8.50 -9.90 1.77
CA LEU A 136 9.38 -10.25 2.90
C LEU A 136 9.64 -11.76 2.97
N LYS A 137 8.60 -12.59 2.79
CA LYS A 137 8.75 -14.06 2.75
C LYS A 137 9.58 -14.53 1.56
N VAL A 138 9.36 -13.93 0.38
CA VAL A 138 10.15 -14.25 -0.84
C VAL A 138 11.61 -13.89 -0.64
N ALA A 139 11.92 -12.75 -0.01
CA ALA A 139 13.30 -12.37 0.31
C ALA A 139 13.99 -13.41 1.20
N LEU A 140 13.32 -13.91 2.24
CA LEU A 140 13.87 -14.98 3.08
C LEU A 140 14.07 -16.28 2.31
N ALA A 141 13.09 -16.67 1.50
CA ALA A 141 13.17 -17.89 0.69
C ALA A 141 14.30 -17.82 -0.35
N TYR A 142 14.50 -16.65 -0.96
CA TYR A 142 15.59 -16.40 -1.89
C TYR A 142 16.96 -16.61 -1.25
N PHE A 143 17.20 -15.99 -0.08
CA PHE A 143 18.49 -16.17 0.59
C PHE A 143 18.70 -17.59 1.13
N LYS A 144 17.63 -18.22 1.60
CA LYS A 144 17.67 -19.64 1.99
C LYS A 144 18.07 -20.52 0.80
N ALA A 145 17.47 -20.32 -0.36
CA ALA A 145 17.81 -21.07 -1.57
C ALA A 145 19.25 -20.85 -2.04
N LYS A 146 19.84 -19.68 -1.74
CA LYS A 146 21.26 -19.35 -1.99
C LYS A 146 22.21 -19.88 -0.90
N GLY A 147 21.75 -20.62 0.08
CA GLY A 147 22.56 -21.07 1.20
C GLY A 147 22.95 -19.99 2.22
N GLN A 148 22.36 -18.79 2.13
CA GLN A 148 22.62 -17.65 2.99
C GLN A 148 21.58 -17.55 4.12
N HIS A 149 21.51 -18.57 4.96
CA HIS A 149 20.47 -18.75 5.97
C HIS A 149 20.47 -17.68 7.08
N SER A 150 21.59 -16.98 7.30
CA SER A 150 21.71 -15.90 8.30
C SER A 150 21.03 -14.60 7.88
N LYS A 151 20.75 -14.39 6.60
CA LYS A 151 20.09 -13.19 6.08
C LYS A 151 18.59 -13.21 6.41
N THR A 152 18.24 -12.75 7.61
CA THR A 152 16.87 -12.77 8.13
C THR A 152 16.37 -11.42 8.64
N LYS A 153 17.25 -10.41 8.74
CA LYS A 153 16.86 -9.08 9.20
C LYS A 153 16.33 -8.22 8.07
N PHE A 154 15.38 -7.35 8.39
CA PHE A 154 14.81 -6.38 7.47
C PHE A 154 15.07 -4.97 7.96
N ILE A 155 15.26 -4.05 7.03
CA ILE A 155 15.42 -2.63 7.32
C ILE A 155 14.27 -1.87 6.68
N GLY A 156 13.48 -1.19 7.52
CA GLY A 156 12.46 -0.24 7.11
C GLY A 156 12.93 1.20 7.33
N ARG A 157 12.00 2.15 7.32
CA ARG A 157 12.29 3.56 7.59
C ARG A 157 11.27 4.13 8.58
N SER A 158 11.73 4.93 9.54
CA SER A 158 10.85 5.70 10.42
C SER A 158 9.88 6.54 9.59
N ARG A 159 8.61 6.59 10.02
CA ARG A 159 7.48 7.20 9.30
C ARG A 159 7.07 6.48 8.01
N GLY A 160 7.68 5.34 7.65
CA GLY A 160 7.23 4.53 6.53
C GLY A 160 5.93 3.79 6.81
N TYR A 161 5.10 3.59 5.79
CA TYR A 161 3.90 2.74 5.84
C TYR A 161 4.04 1.61 4.82
N HIS A 162 3.89 0.39 5.26
CA HIS A 162 4.04 -0.81 4.43
C HIS A 162 2.86 -1.79 4.61
N GLY A 163 1.69 -1.26 4.92
CA GLY A 163 0.49 -2.08 5.09
C GLY A 163 0.16 -2.43 6.54
N SER A 164 -0.94 -3.15 6.72
CA SER A 164 -1.55 -3.51 8.01
C SER A 164 -1.30 -4.96 8.43
N GLY A 165 -0.61 -5.78 7.63
CA GLY A 165 -0.15 -7.11 8.02
C GLY A 165 0.96 -7.04 9.06
N PHE A 166 1.26 -8.16 9.73
CA PHE A 166 2.33 -8.19 10.74
C PHE A 166 3.71 -7.84 10.16
N GLY A 167 4.02 -8.32 8.95
CA GLY A 167 5.25 -7.95 8.24
C GLY A 167 5.29 -6.47 7.92
N GLY A 168 4.26 -5.96 7.25
CA GLY A 168 4.16 -4.55 6.87
C GLY A 168 4.20 -3.61 8.07
N THR A 169 3.48 -3.94 9.17
CA THR A 169 3.53 -3.18 10.43
C THR A 169 4.92 -3.24 11.07
N SER A 170 5.62 -4.36 10.94
CA SER A 170 6.96 -4.54 11.52
C SER A 170 8.01 -3.65 10.82
N VAL A 171 8.05 -3.66 9.49
CA VAL A 171 8.96 -2.82 8.70
C VAL A 171 8.48 -1.37 8.60
N GLY A 172 7.21 -1.12 8.83
CA GLY A 172 6.63 0.23 8.93
C GLY A 172 7.17 1.01 10.13
N GLY A 173 7.21 2.33 10.02
CA GLY A 173 7.78 3.23 11.03
C GLY A 173 6.80 4.22 11.66
N ILE A 174 5.49 4.01 11.50
CA ILE A 174 4.44 4.83 12.12
C ILE A 174 4.17 4.32 13.53
N ILE A 175 4.55 5.07 14.55
CA ILE A 175 4.46 4.68 15.97
C ILE A 175 3.03 4.28 16.32
N ALA A 176 2.03 5.08 15.94
CA ALA A 176 0.62 4.81 16.25
C ALA A 176 0.10 3.47 15.69
N ASN A 177 0.66 3.01 14.58
CA ASN A 177 0.29 1.74 13.96
C ASN A 177 0.98 0.53 14.61
N ARG A 178 2.00 0.74 15.44
CA ARG A 178 2.85 -0.31 16.02
C ARG A 178 2.64 -0.52 17.52
N SER A 179 2.48 0.57 18.26
CA SER A 179 2.53 0.58 19.72
C SER A 179 1.50 -0.31 20.43
N GLN A 180 0.42 -0.65 19.73
CA GLN A 180 -0.66 -1.48 20.28
C GLN A 180 -0.42 -3.00 20.18
N PHE A 181 0.57 -3.44 19.39
CA PHE A 181 0.68 -4.85 18.99
C PHE A 181 1.83 -5.60 19.66
N GLY A 182 2.52 -4.98 20.61
CA GLY A 182 3.61 -5.63 21.36
C GLY A 182 4.75 -6.07 20.45
N ASN A 183 5.14 -7.35 20.55
CA ASN A 183 6.23 -7.91 19.75
C ASN A 183 5.77 -8.17 18.31
N LEU A 184 6.37 -7.45 17.39
CA LEU A 184 6.27 -7.64 15.94
C LEU A 184 7.36 -8.61 15.46
N LEU A 185 7.63 -8.68 14.16
CA LEU A 185 8.71 -9.53 13.63
C LEU A 185 10.06 -9.14 14.24
N ASN A 186 10.79 -10.14 14.73
CA ASN A 186 12.14 -9.93 15.24
C ASN A 186 13.12 -9.58 14.11
N GLY A 187 14.17 -8.81 14.44
CA GLY A 187 15.22 -8.48 13.49
C GLY A 187 14.84 -7.36 12.50
N VAL A 188 13.86 -6.55 12.82
CA VAL A 188 13.52 -5.36 12.04
C VAL A 188 14.20 -4.13 12.65
N ILE A 189 14.88 -3.37 11.79
CA ILE A 189 15.61 -2.15 12.12
C ILE A 189 15.06 -1.01 11.27
N HIS A 190 15.16 0.23 11.73
CA HIS A 190 14.60 1.38 11.00
C HIS A 190 15.67 2.44 10.73
N LEU A 191 15.76 2.84 9.47
CA LEU A 191 16.48 4.05 9.07
C LEU A 191 15.78 5.30 9.64
N PRO A 192 16.50 6.39 9.85
CA PRO A 192 15.89 7.68 10.17
C PRO A 192 15.05 8.17 8.99
N HIS A 193 13.97 8.91 9.29
CA HIS A 193 13.16 9.57 8.26
C HIS A 193 13.89 10.75 7.61
N THR A 194 13.44 11.15 6.42
CA THR A 194 14.04 12.23 5.63
C THR A 194 13.37 13.60 5.84
N HIS A 195 12.36 13.69 6.71
CA HIS A 195 11.64 14.94 6.95
C HIS A 195 12.51 15.91 7.75
N MET A 196 12.86 17.04 7.15
CA MET A 196 13.71 18.09 7.70
C MET A 196 13.10 19.46 7.39
N PRO A 197 11.98 19.85 8.05
CA PRO A 197 11.27 21.08 7.74
C PRO A 197 12.10 22.34 7.93
N GLU A 198 13.02 22.32 8.88
CA GLU A 198 13.95 23.43 9.17
C GLU A 198 14.88 23.78 7.99
N LYS A 199 15.12 22.82 7.08
CA LYS A 199 16.00 23.00 5.92
C LYS A 199 15.27 22.91 4.58
N ASN A 200 14.16 22.19 4.53
CA ASN A 200 13.51 21.77 3.29
C ASN A 200 12.08 22.29 3.11
N SER A 201 11.58 23.14 4.04
CA SER A 201 10.24 23.73 3.86
C SER A 201 10.13 24.51 2.56
N PHE A 202 8.99 24.36 1.89
CA PHE A 202 8.68 25.02 0.61
C PHE A 202 9.62 24.66 -0.54
N SER A 203 10.29 23.50 -0.49
CA SER A 203 11.07 23.02 -1.63
C SER A 203 10.16 22.75 -2.84
N TRP A 204 10.67 23.08 -4.03
CA TRP A 204 10.08 22.66 -5.30
C TRP A 204 10.76 21.39 -5.78
N GLY A 205 9.99 20.33 -6.00
CA GLY A 205 10.55 19.01 -6.34
C GLY A 205 11.26 18.36 -5.17
N GLN A 206 12.34 17.61 -5.44
CA GLN A 206 13.09 16.92 -4.41
C GLN A 206 13.83 17.92 -3.50
N PRO A 207 13.73 17.74 -2.16
CA PRO A 207 14.48 18.56 -1.21
C PRO A 207 15.99 18.44 -1.42
N LYS A 208 16.71 19.53 -1.16
CA LYS A 208 18.17 19.58 -1.35
C LYS A 208 18.96 18.86 -0.24
N TYR A 209 18.45 18.92 1.01
CA TYR A 209 19.18 18.45 2.19
C TYR A 209 18.63 17.14 2.71
N GLY A 210 19.51 16.22 3.15
CA GLY A 210 19.13 14.96 3.79
C GLY A 210 19.64 13.70 3.12
N ILE A 211 20.46 13.79 2.07
CA ILE A 211 21.12 12.63 1.45
C ILE A 211 21.96 11.85 2.46
N GLU A 212 22.56 12.55 3.42
CA GLU A 212 23.35 11.97 4.51
C GLU A 212 22.56 11.01 5.39
N LYS A 213 21.23 11.09 5.40
CA LYS A 213 20.37 10.14 6.11
C LYS A 213 20.45 8.70 5.55
N ALA A 214 20.89 8.55 4.31
CA ALA A 214 21.14 7.23 3.74
C ALA A 214 22.38 6.55 4.34
N GLU A 215 23.36 7.30 4.85
CA GLU A 215 24.58 6.75 5.46
C GLU A 215 24.28 5.95 6.73
N ALA A 216 23.17 6.21 7.43
CA ALA A 216 22.72 5.40 8.56
C ALA A 216 22.58 3.90 8.19
N LEU A 217 22.41 3.59 6.90
CA LEU A 217 22.38 2.20 6.43
C LEU A 217 23.77 1.54 6.59
N ASN A 218 24.86 2.26 6.34
CA ASN A 218 26.21 1.74 6.55
C ASN A 218 26.45 1.45 8.05
N GLU A 219 26.05 2.35 8.95
CA GLU A 219 26.16 2.15 10.40
C GLU A 219 25.41 0.88 10.86
N ILE A 220 24.20 0.66 10.32
CA ILE A 220 23.39 -0.53 10.60
C ILE A 220 24.10 -1.80 10.07
N ILE A 221 24.67 -1.73 8.87
CA ILE A 221 25.38 -2.85 8.25
C ILE A 221 26.65 -3.19 9.06
N ASP A 222 27.41 -2.19 9.48
CA ASP A 222 28.64 -2.37 10.27
C ASP A 222 28.33 -2.98 11.64
N PHE A 223 27.22 -2.57 12.28
CA PHE A 223 26.84 -3.09 13.58
C PHE A 223 26.25 -4.51 13.54
N HIS A 224 25.41 -4.80 12.55
CA HIS A 224 24.68 -6.08 12.47
C HIS A 224 25.35 -7.12 11.58
N GLY A 225 26.27 -6.72 10.71
CA GLY A 225 26.88 -7.54 9.67
C GLY A 225 26.00 -7.73 8.43
N LYS A 226 26.56 -7.41 7.24
CA LYS A 226 25.85 -7.53 5.96
C LYS A 226 25.23 -8.92 5.72
N ASP A 227 25.85 -9.96 6.25
CA ASP A 227 25.41 -11.35 6.07
C ASP A 227 24.22 -11.75 6.94
N THR A 228 23.73 -10.83 7.77
CA THR A 228 22.51 -11.03 8.56
C THR A 228 21.29 -10.26 8.02
N ILE A 229 21.52 -9.31 7.11
CA ILE A 229 20.49 -8.43 6.57
C ILE A 229 20.02 -8.96 5.22
N ALA A 230 18.72 -9.23 5.10
CA ALA A 230 18.10 -9.70 3.87
C ALA A 230 17.72 -8.54 2.95
N ALA A 231 16.95 -7.59 3.42
CA ALA A 231 16.41 -6.56 2.55
C ALA A 231 16.21 -5.22 3.25
N VAL A 232 16.20 -4.18 2.44
CA VAL A 232 15.75 -2.82 2.76
C VAL A 232 14.45 -2.54 2.00
N ILE A 233 13.44 -2.04 2.69
CA ILE A 233 12.16 -1.63 2.10
C ILE A 233 11.85 -0.19 2.49
N VAL A 234 11.54 0.65 1.51
CA VAL A 234 11.17 2.06 1.70
C VAL A 234 10.09 2.46 0.70
N GLU A 235 9.25 3.42 1.09
CA GLU A 235 8.41 4.14 0.13
C GLU A 235 9.31 5.13 -0.65
N PRO A 236 9.18 5.24 -1.97
CA PRO A 236 9.87 6.30 -2.73
C PRO A 236 9.47 7.70 -2.24
N ILE A 237 8.18 7.90 -1.98
CA ILE A 237 7.61 9.05 -1.29
C ILE A 237 6.80 8.50 -0.11
N ALA A 238 7.11 8.94 1.12
CA ALA A 238 6.35 8.47 2.30
C ALA A 238 4.97 9.13 2.34
N GLY A 239 3.97 8.46 1.73
CA GLY A 239 2.65 9.01 1.49
C GLY A 239 1.86 9.28 2.76
N SER A 240 1.62 8.25 3.56
CA SER A 240 0.73 8.29 4.75
C SER A 240 1.18 9.27 5.85
N THR A 241 2.44 9.66 5.89
CA THR A 241 2.99 10.54 6.91
C THR A 241 3.21 11.98 6.44
N GLY A 242 2.61 12.35 5.32
CA GLY A 242 2.55 13.73 4.86
C GLY A 242 3.21 13.97 3.51
N VAL A 243 3.26 12.94 2.64
CA VAL A 243 3.83 13.02 1.28
C VAL A 243 5.28 13.54 1.35
N LEU A 244 6.10 12.81 2.12
CA LEU A 244 7.50 13.19 2.34
C LEU A 244 8.34 12.77 1.14
N VAL A 245 8.58 13.72 0.24
CA VAL A 245 9.45 13.53 -0.92
C VAL A 245 10.91 13.32 -0.45
N PRO A 246 11.61 12.29 -0.92
CA PRO A 246 12.99 12.04 -0.50
C PRO A 246 13.94 13.12 -1.03
N PRO A 247 15.01 13.43 -0.30
CA PRO A 247 16.03 14.33 -0.77
C PRO A 247 16.72 13.85 -2.05
N LEU A 248 17.21 14.80 -2.84
CA LEU A 248 17.95 14.51 -4.06
C LEU A 248 19.13 13.55 -3.78
N GLY A 249 19.20 12.45 -4.53
CA GLY A 249 20.25 11.44 -4.38
C GLY A 249 20.08 10.44 -3.22
N TYR A 250 19.03 10.59 -2.39
CA TYR A 250 18.81 9.70 -1.23
C TYR A 250 18.51 8.25 -1.63
N LEU A 251 17.61 8.04 -2.58
CA LEU A 251 17.23 6.70 -3.03
C LEU A 251 18.36 6.04 -3.81
N GLU A 252 19.06 6.79 -4.64
CA GLU A 252 20.24 6.35 -5.37
C GLU A 252 21.35 5.91 -4.40
N LYS A 253 21.56 6.67 -3.34
CA LYS A 253 22.54 6.31 -2.30
C LYS A 253 22.17 5.03 -1.56
N LEU A 254 20.89 4.85 -1.20
CA LEU A 254 20.41 3.59 -0.64
C LEU A 254 20.64 2.42 -1.61
N ARG A 255 20.36 2.63 -2.91
CA ARG A 255 20.58 1.61 -3.94
C ARG A 255 22.06 1.23 -4.04
N GLU A 256 22.96 2.23 -4.05
CA GLU A 256 24.42 2.02 -4.07
C GLU A 256 24.87 1.15 -2.88
N ILE A 257 24.48 1.55 -1.66
CA ILE A 257 24.86 0.83 -0.43
C ILE A 257 24.30 -0.60 -0.44
N CYS A 258 23.04 -0.79 -0.83
CA CYS A 258 22.46 -2.11 -0.91
C CYS A 258 23.17 -3.01 -1.94
N SER A 259 23.49 -2.49 -3.11
CA SER A 259 24.20 -3.23 -4.16
C SER A 259 25.60 -3.66 -3.70
N LYS A 260 26.38 -2.74 -3.08
CA LYS A 260 27.70 -3.01 -2.54
C LYS A 260 27.71 -4.12 -1.48
N ASN A 261 26.62 -4.23 -0.70
CA ASN A 261 26.52 -5.18 0.41
C ASN A 261 25.64 -6.41 0.09
N CYS A 262 25.26 -6.60 -1.17
CA CYS A 262 24.39 -7.72 -1.61
C CYS A 262 23.08 -7.83 -0.81
N LEU A 263 22.46 -6.69 -0.51
CA LEU A 263 21.14 -6.61 0.10
C LEU A 263 20.07 -6.49 -0.98
N LEU A 264 18.93 -7.14 -0.79
CA LEU A 264 17.77 -6.82 -1.60
C LEU A 264 17.29 -5.41 -1.24
N TYR A 265 16.94 -4.64 -2.26
CA TYR A 265 16.38 -3.31 -2.06
C TYR A 265 15.15 -3.17 -2.94
N THR A 266 14.03 -2.88 -2.31
CA THR A 266 12.75 -2.66 -3.00
C THR A 266 12.07 -1.43 -2.46
N SER A 267 11.32 -0.78 -3.33
CA SER A 267 10.40 0.28 -2.95
C SER A 267 8.98 -0.29 -2.83
N ASP A 268 8.26 0.14 -1.83
CA ASP A 268 6.82 -0.07 -1.73
C ASP A 268 6.14 1.05 -2.51
N ALA A 269 5.91 0.78 -3.79
CA ALA A 269 5.35 1.75 -4.73
C ALA A 269 3.87 1.48 -5.03
N ALA A 270 3.20 0.63 -4.26
CA ALA A 270 1.84 0.18 -4.55
C ALA A 270 0.83 1.34 -4.65
N ASP A 271 1.09 2.43 -3.98
CA ASP A 271 0.16 3.56 -3.89
C ASP A 271 0.64 4.81 -4.67
N GLU A 272 1.77 4.75 -5.37
CA GLU A 272 2.48 5.94 -5.83
C GLU A 272 2.72 6.02 -7.34
N HIS A 273 2.04 5.20 -8.14
CA HIS A 273 2.13 5.25 -9.59
C HIS A 273 1.38 6.43 -10.20
N SER A 274 1.79 7.60 -9.80
CA SER A 274 1.40 8.86 -10.46
C SER A 274 2.64 9.67 -10.86
N CYS A 275 3.71 9.01 -11.28
CA CYS A 275 4.81 9.67 -11.95
C CYS A 275 4.78 9.33 -13.43
#